data_6e834faa42b52c371a797ebabe081236
#
_entry.id   6e834faa42b52c371a797ebabe081236
#
_cell.length_a   1.000
_cell.length_b   1.000
_cell.length_c   1.000
_cell.angle_alpha   90.00
_cell.angle_beta   90.00
_cell.angle_gamma   90.00
#
_symmetry.space_group_name_H-M   'P 1'
#
loop_
_entity.id
_entity.type
_entity.pdbx_description
1 polymer ?
#
loop_
_entity_poly.entity_id
_entity_poly.type
_entity_poly.pdbx_seq_one_letter_code
_entity_poly.pdbx_strand_id
1 'polypeptide(L)'
;MMMNTIKLMMFLLLVGISVSCDRFLDIKPKGIQIPEYYDDYLRLLNHKDMMYADAGFVSYITDDILLGDNSVPFGQFEQAQEASQNLYAFAHGPIFSGGASDAFYEKAYKRIYTFNVVINNVGTCQDATEKEKQALIAEAKVCRAFEYLSLVNVYAKHYDSVTANSDLGVPVILSEDINKVYKRNSVQAVYDQIFKDLKEALPYIPDEAATPFRASKQFLYAFTAKLYLYMGKYGDALTAALKVDQDQLQLIDLTAYSINPKANGMGRIWNEETGEVYPLPEDNPEAI
;
A
#
# COMPACT_ATOMS: atom_id res chain seq x y z
N MET A 1 -13.34 23.95 69.98
CA MET A 1 -14.20 24.26 68.84
C MET A 1 -13.39 24.67 67.59
N MET A 2 -12.38 25.52 67.69
CA MET A 2 -11.53 26.04 66.62
C MET A 2 -10.67 24.96 65.86
N MET A 3 -10.25 23.89 66.56
CA MET A 3 -9.42 22.83 66.02
C MET A 3 -10.19 21.90 65.05
N ASN A 4 -11.50 21.72 65.25
CA ASN A 4 -12.34 20.91 64.37
C ASN A 4 -12.70 21.64 63.04
N THR A 5 -12.83 22.97 63.10
CA THR A 5 -13.08 23.81 61.92
C THR A 5 -11.85 23.85 60.99
N ILE A 6 -10.63 23.90 61.56
CA ILE A 6 -9.39 23.85 60.79
C ILE A 6 -9.21 22.48 60.07
N LYS A 7 -9.54 21.39 60.81
CA LYS A 7 -9.49 20.03 60.15
C LYS A 7 -10.52 19.87 59.06
N LEU A 8 -11.72 20.43 59.22
CA LEU A 8 -12.75 20.39 58.18
C LEU A 8 -12.38 21.25 56.98
N MET A 9 -11.76 22.41 57.19
CA MET A 9 -11.27 23.28 56.13
C MET A 9 -10.11 22.64 55.33
N MET A 10 -9.20 21.94 56.02
CA MET A 10 -8.10 21.22 55.41
C MET A 10 -8.57 19.99 54.61
N PHE A 11 -9.63 19.30 55.09
CA PHE A 11 -10.25 18.19 54.38
C PHE A 11 -10.98 18.64 53.10
N LEU A 12 -11.70 19.77 53.14
CA LEU A 12 -12.35 20.39 52.00
C LEU A 12 -11.34 20.89 50.95
N LEU A 13 -10.18 21.38 51.39
CA LEU A 13 -9.09 21.79 50.50
C LEU A 13 -8.46 20.57 49.80
N LEU A 14 -8.29 19.46 50.50
CA LEU A 14 -7.75 18.21 49.93
C LEU A 14 -8.69 17.59 48.88
N VAL A 15 -10.01 17.64 49.10
CA VAL A 15 -11.02 17.15 48.15
C VAL A 15 -11.10 18.03 46.90
N GLY A 16 -10.83 19.34 47.02
CA GLY A 16 -10.80 20.26 45.86
C GLY A 16 -9.62 20.04 44.89
N ILE A 17 -8.54 19.40 45.35
CA ILE A 17 -7.34 19.13 44.51
C ILE A 17 -7.52 17.84 43.69
N SER A 18 -8.46 16.96 44.03
CA SER A 18 -8.72 15.71 43.34
C SER A 18 -9.61 15.85 42.08
N VAL A 19 -10.11 17.04 41.76
CA VAL A 19 -10.75 17.33 40.46
C VAL A 19 -9.66 17.74 39.50
N SER A 20 -8.77 16.79 39.17
CA SER A 20 -7.79 16.94 38.13
C SER A 20 -8.52 16.94 36.79
N CYS A 21 -8.28 17.96 35.98
CA CYS A 21 -8.86 18.09 34.65
C CYS A 21 -8.41 16.95 33.76
N ASP A 22 -9.28 15.98 33.46
CA ASP A 22 -9.07 14.95 32.43
C ASP A 22 -8.76 15.56 31.05
N ARG A 23 -9.16 16.81 30.82
CA ARG A 23 -8.86 17.56 29.59
C ARG A 23 -7.38 17.85 29.33
N PHE A 24 -6.51 17.75 30.34
CA PHE A 24 -5.07 18.00 30.15
C PHE A 24 -4.32 16.78 29.60
N LEU A 25 -4.90 15.59 29.74
CA LEU A 25 -4.36 14.34 29.20
C LEU A 25 -4.79 14.08 27.74
N ASP A 26 -5.75 14.84 27.24
CA ASP A 26 -6.27 14.74 25.86
C ASP A 26 -5.51 15.61 24.85
N ILE A 27 -4.31 16.07 25.20
CA ILE A 27 -3.47 16.79 24.24
C ILE A 27 -2.91 15.78 23.24
N LYS A 28 -3.57 15.67 22.06
CA LYS A 28 -3.04 14.92 20.92
C LYS A 28 -1.65 15.49 20.58
N PRO A 29 -0.61 14.65 20.45
CA PRO A 29 0.72 15.12 20.08
C PRO A 29 0.64 15.93 18.80
N LYS A 30 1.22 17.13 18.78
CA LYS A 30 1.27 17.97 17.57
C LYS A 30 1.99 17.19 16.47
N GLY A 31 1.29 16.92 15.36
CA GLY A 31 1.82 16.23 14.20
C GLY A 31 1.35 14.78 14.05
N ILE A 32 0.57 14.21 14.97
CA ILE A 32 -0.11 12.92 14.80
C ILE A 32 -1.60 13.19 14.75
N GLN A 33 -2.19 13.11 13.56
CA GLN A 33 -3.64 13.14 13.40
C GLN A 33 -4.17 11.72 13.57
N ILE A 34 -4.90 11.47 14.67
CA ILE A 34 -5.63 10.21 14.84
C ILE A 34 -6.92 10.36 14.03
N PRO A 35 -7.18 9.50 13.05
CA PRO A 35 -8.40 9.56 12.25
C PRO A 35 -9.62 9.39 13.14
N GLU A 36 -10.57 10.31 13.05
CA GLU A 36 -11.83 10.29 13.81
C GLU A 36 -13.05 10.38 12.89
N TYR A 37 -12.91 11.13 11.80
CA TYR A 37 -13.96 11.38 10.83
C TYR A 37 -13.73 10.55 9.56
N TYR A 38 -14.79 10.29 8.82
CA TYR A 38 -14.70 9.54 7.56
C TYR A 38 -13.70 10.13 6.57
N ASP A 39 -13.67 11.46 6.45
CA ASP A 39 -12.75 12.17 5.57
C ASP A 39 -11.26 11.96 5.95
N ASP A 40 -10.97 11.79 7.24
CA ASP A 40 -9.60 11.48 7.66
C ASP A 40 -9.14 10.12 7.10
N TYR A 41 -10.00 9.09 7.15
CA TYR A 41 -9.69 7.78 6.58
C TYR A 41 -9.64 7.81 5.06
N LEU A 42 -10.50 8.61 4.42
CA LEU A 42 -10.48 8.81 2.98
C LEU A 42 -9.15 9.45 2.53
N ARG A 43 -8.65 10.45 3.27
CA ARG A 43 -7.34 11.07 3.01
C ARG A 43 -6.19 10.11 3.18
N LEU A 44 -6.27 9.14 4.10
CA LEU A 44 -5.25 8.10 4.23
C LEU A 44 -5.14 7.28 2.93
N LEU A 45 -6.25 6.88 2.32
CA LEU A 45 -6.24 6.13 1.07
C LEU A 45 -5.88 7.00 -0.16
N ASN A 46 -6.15 8.30 -0.10
CA ASN A 46 -5.79 9.24 -1.15
C ASN A 46 -4.33 9.75 -1.04
N HIS A 47 -3.61 9.36 0.01
CA HIS A 47 -2.23 9.81 0.17
C HIS A 47 -1.35 9.21 -0.94
N LYS A 48 -0.49 10.05 -1.54
CA LYS A 48 0.38 9.65 -2.66
C LYS A 48 1.18 8.37 -2.39
N ASP A 49 1.63 8.15 -1.16
CA ASP A 49 2.40 6.94 -0.80
C ASP A 49 1.58 5.65 -0.94
N MET A 50 0.23 5.74 -0.99
CA MET A 50 -0.64 4.59 -1.20
C MET A 50 -0.76 4.19 -2.68
N MET A 51 -0.40 5.10 -3.58
CA MET A 51 -0.50 4.90 -5.03
C MET A 51 0.74 4.24 -5.63
N TYR A 52 1.87 4.26 -4.91
CA TYR A 52 3.14 3.73 -5.40
C TYR A 52 3.43 2.35 -4.80
N ALA A 53 2.96 1.31 -5.46
CA ALA A 53 3.48 -0.05 -5.24
C ALA A 53 4.79 -0.22 -6.02
N ASP A 54 5.85 0.45 -5.56
CA ASP A 54 7.13 0.47 -6.27
C ASP A 54 7.94 -0.79 -5.96
N ALA A 55 7.86 -1.77 -6.87
CA ALA A 55 8.81 -2.86 -6.97
C ALA A 55 9.91 -2.57 -8.01
N GLY A 56 10.22 -1.29 -8.24
CA GLY A 56 11.12 -0.85 -9.31
C GLY A 56 12.48 -1.51 -9.29
N PHE A 57 13.02 -1.86 -8.11
CA PHE A 57 14.28 -2.57 -8.03
C PHE A 57 14.24 -3.98 -8.64
N VAL A 58 13.08 -4.64 -8.69
CA VAL A 58 12.94 -5.94 -9.34
C VAL A 58 13.19 -5.86 -10.86
N SER A 59 12.99 -4.70 -11.45
CA SER A 59 13.29 -4.47 -12.87
C SER A 59 14.79 -4.66 -13.20
N TYR A 60 15.67 -4.51 -12.22
CA TYR A 60 17.10 -4.75 -12.42
C TYR A 60 17.47 -6.21 -12.69
N ILE A 61 16.58 -7.16 -12.44
CA ILE A 61 16.76 -8.58 -12.79
C ILE A 61 16.01 -9.01 -14.05
N THR A 62 15.48 -8.05 -14.82
CA THR A 62 14.80 -8.26 -16.09
C THR A 62 15.65 -7.75 -17.24
N ASP A 63 15.21 -8.02 -18.47
CA ASP A 63 15.81 -7.51 -19.69
C ASP A 63 15.32 -6.10 -20.08
N ASP A 64 14.45 -5.50 -19.28
CA ASP A 64 13.90 -4.17 -19.51
C ASP A 64 14.89 -3.04 -19.14
N ILE A 65 15.92 -3.35 -18.35
CA ILE A 65 16.91 -2.36 -17.88
C ILE A 65 18.31 -2.73 -18.42
N LEU A 66 18.95 -1.75 -19.04
CA LEU A 66 20.35 -1.82 -19.44
C LEU A 66 21.18 -0.87 -18.57
N LEU A 67 22.05 -1.44 -17.73
CA LEU A 67 23.09 -0.69 -17.01
C LEU A 67 24.43 -0.79 -17.75
N GLY A 68 25.23 0.27 -17.67
CA GLY A 68 26.55 0.31 -18.31
C GLY A 68 26.57 1.01 -19.66
N ASP A 69 25.43 1.45 -20.18
CA ASP A 69 25.38 2.27 -21.39
C ASP A 69 25.46 3.75 -21.01
N ASN A 70 26.64 4.34 -21.29
CA ASN A 70 26.89 5.76 -21.05
C ASN A 70 26.18 6.69 -22.05
N SER A 71 25.51 6.16 -23.07
CA SER A 71 24.73 6.95 -24.03
C SER A 71 23.37 7.39 -23.49
N VAL A 72 22.89 6.77 -22.41
CA VAL A 72 21.63 7.10 -21.78
C VAL A 72 21.86 7.74 -20.40
N PRO A 73 21.14 8.81 -20.07
CA PRO A 73 21.16 9.38 -18.72
C PRO A 73 20.81 8.28 -17.68
N PHE A 74 21.57 8.23 -16.58
CA PHE A 74 21.40 7.24 -15.51
C PHE A 74 21.72 5.77 -15.87
N GLY A 75 22.29 5.49 -17.05
CA GLY A 75 22.71 4.17 -17.46
C GLY A 75 24.04 3.69 -16.87
N GLN A 76 24.73 4.50 -16.07
CA GLN A 76 26.04 4.16 -15.52
C GLN A 76 25.89 3.19 -14.34
N PHE A 77 26.46 2.01 -14.50
CA PHE A 77 26.42 0.96 -13.48
C PHE A 77 27.02 1.44 -12.14
N GLU A 78 28.13 2.15 -12.19
CA GLU A 78 28.85 2.66 -11.01
C GLU A 78 28.08 3.72 -10.23
N GLN A 79 27.11 4.37 -10.88
CA GLN A 79 26.27 5.40 -10.25
C GLN A 79 24.97 4.82 -9.66
N ALA A 80 24.64 3.58 -10.00
CA ALA A 80 23.47 2.89 -9.43
C ALA A 80 23.72 2.60 -7.94
N GLN A 81 22.65 2.54 -7.17
CA GLN A 81 22.72 2.09 -5.78
C GLN A 81 23.28 0.66 -5.71
N GLU A 82 24.09 0.37 -4.69
CA GLU A 82 24.72 -0.95 -4.52
C GLU A 82 23.75 -2.11 -4.62
N ALA A 83 22.55 -2.00 -4.02
CA ALA A 83 21.52 -3.02 -4.13
C ALA A 83 21.08 -3.25 -5.59
N SER A 84 20.96 -2.19 -6.38
CA SER A 84 20.63 -2.27 -7.81
C SER A 84 21.75 -2.93 -8.62
N GLN A 85 23.00 -2.60 -8.30
CA GLN A 85 24.17 -3.24 -8.91
C GLN A 85 24.22 -4.74 -8.59
N ASN A 86 23.99 -5.11 -7.32
CA ASN A 86 23.97 -6.49 -6.87
C ASN A 86 22.86 -7.31 -7.55
N LEU A 87 21.67 -6.72 -7.70
CA LEU A 87 20.56 -7.35 -8.43
C LEU A 87 20.87 -7.53 -9.90
N TYR A 88 21.30 -6.48 -10.58
CA TYR A 88 21.62 -6.51 -12.00
C TYR A 88 22.73 -7.51 -12.34
N ALA A 89 23.75 -7.59 -11.48
CA ALA A 89 24.86 -8.52 -11.63
C ALA A 89 24.55 -9.94 -11.13
N PHE A 90 23.36 -10.23 -10.61
CA PHE A 90 23.02 -11.48 -9.93
C PHE A 90 24.10 -11.86 -8.89
N ALA A 91 24.56 -10.89 -8.12
CA ALA A 91 25.68 -11.03 -7.20
C ALA A 91 25.38 -12.09 -6.11
N HIS A 92 26.39 -12.88 -5.80
CA HIS A 92 26.30 -13.80 -4.67
C HIS A 92 26.46 -13.03 -3.34
N GLY A 93 25.50 -13.16 -2.46
CA GLY A 93 25.56 -12.54 -1.13
C GLY A 93 24.34 -11.64 -0.83
N PRO A 94 24.44 -10.82 0.23
CA PRO A 94 23.36 -9.92 0.57
C PRO A 94 23.15 -8.87 -0.53
N ILE A 95 21.90 -8.67 -0.92
CA ILE A 95 21.53 -7.59 -1.86
C ILE A 95 21.74 -6.22 -1.20
N PHE A 96 21.32 -6.10 0.05
CA PHE A 96 21.49 -4.91 0.87
C PHE A 96 22.66 -5.11 1.83
N SER A 97 23.72 -4.30 1.72
CA SER A 97 24.91 -4.37 2.56
C SER A 97 25.00 -3.19 3.52
N GLY A 98 25.87 -3.31 4.52
CA GLY A 98 26.26 -2.19 5.39
C GLY A 98 25.13 -1.57 6.21
N GLY A 99 24.02 -2.26 6.46
CA GLY A 99 22.88 -1.71 7.19
C GLY A 99 21.94 -0.85 6.33
N ALA A 100 22.07 -0.91 5.00
CA ALA A 100 21.11 -0.30 4.09
C ALA A 100 19.73 -0.92 4.29
N SER A 101 18.69 -0.07 4.36
CA SER A 101 17.32 -0.54 4.49
C SER A 101 16.74 -0.95 3.14
N ASP A 102 15.85 -1.93 3.19
CA ASP A 102 15.02 -2.31 2.05
C ASP A 102 13.79 -1.41 1.99
N ALA A 103 13.90 -0.33 1.23
CA ALA A 103 12.85 0.67 1.10
C ALA A 103 11.53 0.10 0.55
N PHE A 104 11.58 -0.93 -0.31
CA PHE A 104 10.37 -1.57 -0.81
C PHE A 104 9.64 -2.31 0.31
N TYR A 105 10.36 -3.12 1.08
CA TYR A 105 9.79 -3.85 2.22
C TYR A 105 9.19 -2.89 3.25
N GLU A 106 9.94 -1.86 3.65
CA GLU A 106 9.49 -0.88 4.63
C GLU A 106 8.25 -0.11 4.16
N LYS A 107 8.25 0.40 2.92
CA LYS A 107 7.12 1.13 2.36
C LYS A 107 5.88 0.23 2.21
N ALA A 108 6.05 -1.02 1.77
CA ALA A 108 4.93 -1.96 1.64
C ALA A 108 4.26 -2.22 3.01
N TYR A 109 5.03 -2.47 4.06
CA TYR A 109 4.46 -2.65 5.41
C TYR A 109 3.89 -1.36 6.01
N LYS A 110 4.45 -0.18 5.67
CA LYS A 110 3.85 1.11 6.04
C LYS A 110 2.47 1.29 5.39
N ARG A 111 2.31 0.90 4.11
CA ARG A 111 1.01 0.92 3.44
C ARG A 111 0.05 -0.10 4.06
N ILE A 112 0.50 -1.33 4.33
CA ILE A 112 -0.30 -2.34 5.04
C ILE A 112 -0.78 -1.83 6.40
N TYR A 113 0.09 -1.15 7.15
CA TYR A 113 -0.30 -0.51 8.41
C TYR A 113 -1.43 0.49 8.19
N THR A 114 -1.30 1.38 7.19
CA THR A 114 -2.34 2.36 6.86
C THR A 114 -3.66 1.68 6.48
N PHE A 115 -3.60 0.63 5.65
CA PHE A 115 -4.81 -0.14 5.31
C PHE A 115 -5.44 -0.79 6.54
N ASN A 116 -4.65 -1.33 7.47
CA ASN A 116 -5.16 -1.87 8.72
C ASN A 116 -5.85 -0.80 9.56
N VAL A 117 -5.29 0.41 9.66
CA VAL A 117 -5.93 1.55 10.36
C VAL A 117 -7.31 1.83 9.77
N VAL A 118 -7.44 1.86 8.44
CA VAL A 118 -8.74 2.07 7.79
C VAL A 118 -9.69 0.91 8.07
N ILE A 119 -9.25 -0.34 7.84
CA ILE A 119 -10.08 -1.54 7.98
C ILE A 119 -10.62 -1.69 9.41
N ASN A 120 -9.78 -1.45 10.41
CA ASN A 120 -10.13 -1.74 11.79
C ASN A 120 -10.89 -0.60 12.47
N ASN A 121 -10.78 0.65 11.99
CA ASN A 121 -11.27 1.81 12.75
C ASN A 121 -12.35 2.62 12.03
N VAL A 122 -12.46 2.63 10.68
CA VAL A 122 -13.45 3.47 9.99
C VAL A 122 -14.90 3.13 10.38
N GLY A 123 -15.15 1.90 10.81
CA GLY A 123 -16.46 1.46 11.32
C GLY A 123 -16.98 2.28 12.52
N THR A 124 -16.09 2.92 13.27
CA THR A 124 -16.46 3.72 14.46
C THR A 124 -16.89 5.14 14.12
N CYS A 125 -16.65 5.65 12.90
CA CYS A 125 -17.07 6.99 12.47
C CYS A 125 -18.58 7.17 12.61
N GLN A 126 -19.00 8.37 13.05
CA GLN A 126 -20.42 8.72 13.19
C GLN A 126 -20.93 9.56 12.03
N ASP A 127 -20.04 10.11 11.21
CA ASP A 127 -20.29 11.06 10.13
C ASP A 127 -20.40 10.42 8.74
N ALA A 128 -20.47 9.08 8.67
CA ALA A 128 -20.61 8.34 7.42
C ALA A 128 -21.68 7.23 7.52
N THR A 129 -22.28 6.92 6.38
CA THR A 129 -23.22 5.79 6.26
C THR A 129 -22.49 4.44 6.28
N GLU A 130 -23.18 3.37 6.66
CA GLU A 130 -22.60 2.02 6.62
C GLU A 130 -22.11 1.62 5.22
N LYS A 131 -22.79 2.10 4.18
CA LYS A 131 -22.39 1.86 2.78
C LYS A 131 -21.03 2.48 2.48
N GLU A 132 -20.81 3.72 2.88
CA GLU A 132 -19.54 4.44 2.70
C GLU A 132 -18.41 3.78 3.49
N LYS A 133 -18.66 3.42 4.75
CA LYS A 133 -17.69 2.70 5.59
C LYS A 133 -17.29 1.37 4.96
N GLN A 134 -18.26 0.56 4.54
CA GLN A 134 -17.99 -0.75 3.93
C GLN A 134 -17.26 -0.63 2.59
N ALA A 135 -17.58 0.37 1.78
CA ALA A 135 -16.86 0.63 0.54
C ALA A 135 -15.39 0.97 0.81
N LEU A 136 -15.11 1.83 1.79
CA LEU A 136 -13.73 2.22 2.14
C LEU A 136 -12.93 1.05 2.74
N ILE A 137 -13.57 0.21 3.58
CA ILE A 137 -12.99 -1.05 4.09
C ILE A 137 -12.66 -1.99 2.94
N ALA A 138 -13.55 -2.12 1.97
CA ALA A 138 -13.36 -3.01 0.83
C ALA A 138 -12.17 -2.56 -0.03
N GLU A 139 -12.04 -1.27 -0.32
CA GLU A 139 -10.89 -0.73 -1.05
C GLU A 139 -9.58 -0.97 -0.29
N ALA A 140 -9.56 -0.70 1.01
CA ALA A 140 -8.36 -0.93 1.84
C ALA A 140 -7.96 -2.42 1.87
N LYS A 141 -8.93 -3.34 1.90
CA LYS A 141 -8.66 -4.79 1.81
C LYS A 141 -8.06 -5.18 0.46
N VAL A 142 -8.61 -4.69 -0.64
CA VAL A 142 -8.06 -4.95 -1.99
C VAL A 142 -6.64 -4.44 -2.11
N CYS A 143 -6.37 -3.22 -1.63
CA CYS A 143 -5.02 -2.65 -1.64
C CYS A 143 -4.05 -3.44 -0.74
N ARG A 144 -4.49 -3.87 0.46
CA ARG A 144 -3.69 -4.72 1.34
C ARG A 144 -3.36 -6.08 0.70
N ALA A 145 -4.32 -6.68 0.04
CA ALA A 145 -4.12 -7.93 -0.70
C ALA A 145 -3.08 -7.76 -1.82
N PHE A 146 -3.10 -6.63 -2.52
CA PHE A 146 -2.12 -6.30 -3.56
C PHE A 146 -0.70 -6.18 -2.99
N GLU A 147 -0.53 -5.50 -1.86
CA GLU A 147 0.77 -5.41 -1.18
C GLU A 147 1.29 -6.78 -0.75
N TYR A 148 0.43 -7.65 -0.20
CA TYR A 148 0.84 -8.99 0.18
C TYR A 148 1.28 -9.84 -1.02
N LEU A 149 0.62 -9.72 -2.18
CA LEU A 149 1.07 -10.42 -3.38
C LEU A 149 2.43 -9.89 -3.84
N SER A 150 2.62 -8.58 -3.83
CA SER A 150 3.90 -7.95 -4.18
C SER A 150 5.02 -8.43 -3.25
N LEU A 151 4.79 -8.41 -1.95
CA LEU A 151 5.76 -8.86 -0.95
C LEU A 151 6.09 -10.35 -1.08
N VAL A 152 5.09 -11.22 -1.20
CA VAL A 152 5.34 -12.67 -1.25
C VAL A 152 6.07 -13.08 -2.52
N ASN A 153 5.81 -12.41 -3.65
CA ASN A 153 6.50 -12.68 -4.90
C ASN A 153 7.97 -12.24 -4.90
N VAL A 154 8.31 -11.22 -4.10
CA VAL A 154 9.70 -10.73 -4.00
C VAL A 154 10.50 -11.49 -2.94
N TYR A 155 9.90 -11.77 -1.77
CA TYR A 155 10.63 -12.26 -0.59
C TYR A 155 10.41 -13.74 -0.27
N ALA A 156 9.63 -14.44 -1.06
CA ALA A 156 9.36 -15.86 -0.87
C ALA A 156 9.59 -16.66 -2.16
N LYS A 157 9.54 -17.98 -2.03
CA LYS A 157 9.48 -18.83 -3.21
C LYS A 157 8.17 -18.61 -3.96
N HIS A 158 8.21 -18.85 -5.26
CA HIS A 158 7.00 -18.88 -6.07
C HIS A 158 5.99 -19.88 -5.49
N TYR A 159 4.69 -19.56 -5.65
CA TYR A 159 3.65 -20.45 -5.16
C TYR A 159 3.72 -21.82 -5.84
N ASP A 160 3.81 -22.87 -5.04
CA ASP A 160 3.67 -24.25 -5.46
C ASP A 160 2.69 -24.94 -4.51
N SER A 161 1.62 -25.51 -5.04
CA SER A 161 0.58 -26.15 -4.25
C SER A 161 1.06 -27.30 -3.37
N VAL A 162 2.20 -27.91 -3.69
CA VAL A 162 2.82 -29.00 -2.92
C VAL A 162 3.59 -28.44 -1.72
N THR A 163 4.32 -27.35 -1.89
CA THR A 163 5.28 -26.84 -0.88
C THR A 163 4.82 -25.57 -0.19
N ALA A 164 3.81 -24.86 -0.70
CA ALA A 164 3.35 -23.55 -0.20
C ALA A 164 3.01 -23.54 1.31
N ASN A 165 2.56 -24.68 1.86
CA ASN A 165 2.29 -24.81 3.30
C ASN A 165 3.55 -24.82 4.17
N SER A 166 4.68 -25.24 3.63
CA SER A 166 5.97 -25.34 4.33
C SER A 166 6.96 -24.24 3.95
N ASP A 167 6.84 -23.69 2.75
CA ASP A 167 7.70 -22.59 2.30
C ASP A 167 7.38 -21.31 3.07
N LEU A 168 8.45 -20.64 3.54
CA LEU A 168 8.32 -19.38 4.27
C LEU A 168 7.91 -18.26 3.32
N GLY A 169 6.75 -17.69 3.60
CA GLY A 169 6.24 -16.47 2.96
C GLY A 169 6.72 -15.20 3.67
N VAL A 170 5.82 -14.25 3.88
CA VAL A 170 6.05 -12.98 4.59
C VAL A 170 5.15 -12.88 5.82
N PRO A 171 5.46 -12.01 6.81
CA PRO A 171 4.56 -11.77 7.93
C PRO A 171 3.20 -11.25 7.50
N VAL A 172 2.12 -11.90 7.93
CA VAL A 172 0.76 -11.40 7.76
C VAL A 172 0.39 -10.55 8.98
N ILE A 173 0.32 -9.24 8.78
CA ILE A 173 0.07 -8.24 9.80
C ILE A 173 -1.31 -7.64 9.55
N LEU A 174 -2.26 -7.86 10.47
CA LEU A 174 -3.65 -7.43 10.36
C LEU A 174 -4.05 -6.43 11.46
N SER A 175 -3.10 -6.02 12.26
CA SER A 175 -3.28 -5.09 13.38
C SER A 175 -2.28 -3.95 13.25
N GLU A 176 -2.60 -2.81 13.81
CA GLU A 176 -1.75 -1.63 13.92
C GLU A 176 -0.89 -1.59 15.20
N ASP A 177 -0.80 -2.71 15.92
CA ASP A 177 0.07 -2.82 17.11
C ASP A 177 1.55 -2.92 16.69
N ILE A 178 2.27 -1.82 16.81
CA ILE A 178 3.69 -1.71 16.47
C ILE A 178 4.62 -2.43 17.45
N ASN A 179 4.13 -2.83 18.64
CA ASN A 179 4.93 -3.52 19.65
C ASN A 179 4.91 -5.04 19.46
N LYS A 180 4.01 -5.53 18.63
CA LYS A 180 3.86 -6.96 18.38
C LYS A 180 4.96 -7.49 17.47
N VAL A 181 5.64 -8.54 17.90
CA VAL A 181 6.64 -9.24 17.09
C VAL A 181 5.93 -10.23 16.18
N TYR A 182 6.15 -10.09 14.88
CA TYR A 182 5.59 -10.97 13.87
C TYR A 182 6.65 -11.92 13.32
N LYS A 183 6.22 -13.13 12.98
CA LYS A 183 7.04 -14.14 12.28
C LYS A 183 6.56 -14.28 10.84
N ARG A 184 7.43 -14.80 9.99
CA ARG A 184 7.04 -15.17 8.62
C ARG A 184 5.97 -16.25 8.67
N ASN A 185 4.89 -16.04 7.94
CA ASN A 185 3.86 -17.04 7.69
C ASN A 185 4.31 -17.95 6.53
N SER A 186 3.59 -19.05 6.29
CA SER A 186 3.82 -19.84 5.07
C SER A 186 3.32 -19.06 3.84
N VAL A 187 3.83 -19.42 2.67
CA VAL A 187 3.34 -18.88 1.37
C VAL A 187 1.83 -19.10 1.26
N GLN A 188 1.34 -20.31 1.60
CA GLN A 188 -0.10 -20.61 1.59
C GLN A 188 -0.89 -19.65 2.47
N ALA A 189 -0.44 -19.40 3.70
CA ALA A 189 -1.15 -18.51 4.62
C ALA A 189 -1.21 -17.06 4.11
N VAL A 190 -0.20 -16.59 3.37
CA VAL A 190 -0.24 -15.27 2.73
C VAL A 190 -1.30 -15.25 1.62
N TYR A 191 -1.31 -16.27 0.74
CA TYR A 191 -2.32 -16.39 -0.32
C TYR A 191 -3.74 -16.54 0.24
N ASP A 192 -3.92 -17.30 1.32
CA ASP A 192 -5.21 -17.43 2.01
C ASP A 192 -5.72 -16.07 2.51
N GLN A 193 -4.82 -15.25 3.08
CA GLN A 193 -5.19 -13.91 3.51
C GLN A 193 -5.55 -12.99 2.33
N ILE A 194 -4.81 -13.06 1.23
CA ILE A 194 -5.12 -12.32 0.00
C ILE A 194 -6.53 -12.68 -0.49
N PHE A 195 -6.84 -13.98 -0.63
CA PHE A 195 -8.17 -14.42 -1.05
C PHE A 195 -9.27 -14.02 -0.08
N LYS A 196 -8.99 -14.08 1.23
CA LYS A 196 -9.93 -13.63 2.25
C LYS A 196 -10.26 -12.14 2.07
N ASP A 197 -9.25 -11.29 1.90
CA ASP A 197 -9.45 -9.85 1.71
C ASP A 197 -10.28 -9.58 0.44
N LEU A 198 -9.97 -10.22 -0.69
CA LEU A 198 -10.71 -10.06 -1.94
C LEU A 198 -12.16 -10.55 -1.83
N LYS A 199 -12.37 -11.69 -1.20
CA LYS A 199 -13.72 -12.25 -1.00
C LYS A 199 -14.59 -11.35 -0.13
N GLU A 200 -14.02 -10.82 0.95
CA GLU A 200 -14.72 -9.93 1.88
C GLU A 200 -14.96 -8.54 1.27
N ALA A 201 -14.09 -8.07 0.38
CA ALA A 201 -14.24 -6.80 -0.32
C ALA A 201 -15.31 -6.84 -1.43
N LEU A 202 -15.45 -7.96 -2.15
CA LEU A 202 -16.25 -8.06 -3.37
C LEU A 202 -17.70 -7.55 -3.25
N PRO A 203 -18.45 -7.77 -2.14
CA PRO A 203 -19.82 -7.25 -2.01
C PRO A 203 -19.92 -5.73 -1.87
N TYR A 204 -18.83 -5.05 -1.49
CA TYR A 204 -18.86 -3.66 -1.05
C TYR A 204 -17.95 -2.75 -1.89
N ILE A 205 -17.01 -3.32 -2.65
CA ILE A 205 -16.11 -2.55 -3.50
C ILE A 205 -16.92 -1.78 -4.58
N PRO A 206 -16.65 -0.50 -4.81
CA PRO A 206 -17.32 0.27 -5.85
C PRO A 206 -17.15 -0.34 -7.24
N ASP A 207 -18.20 -0.28 -8.08
CA ASP A 207 -18.13 -0.72 -9.47
C ASP A 207 -17.10 0.10 -10.26
N GLU A 208 -17.10 1.43 -10.02
CA GLU A 208 -16.18 2.39 -10.61
C GLU A 208 -15.26 2.98 -9.53
N ALA A 209 -14.02 3.22 -9.89
CA ALA A 209 -13.07 3.89 -9.00
C ALA A 209 -13.38 5.39 -8.90
N ALA A 210 -13.23 5.96 -7.70
CA ALA A 210 -13.37 7.40 -7.50
C ALA A 210 -12.30 8.20 -8.26
N THR A 211 -11.12 7.63 -8.44
CA THR A 211 -10.01 8.14 -9.25
C THR A 211 -9.28 6.97 -9.89
N PRO A 212 -8.45 7.16 -10.93
CA PRO A 212 -7.66 6.08 -11.55
C PRO A 212 -6.75 5.31 -10.57
N PHE A 213 -6.45 5.88 -9.42
CA PHE A 213 -5.57 5.30 -8.40
C PHE A 213 -6.32 4.54 -7.30
N ARG A 214 -7.66 4.58 -7.31
CA ARG A 214 -8.50 3.91 -6.31
C ARG A 214 -8.93 2.54 -6.83
N ALA A 215 -9.09 1.59 -5.91
CA ALA A 215 -9.53 0.24 -6.29
C ALA A 215 -11.02 0.23 -6.66
N SER A 216 -11.34 -0.52 -7.72
CA SER A 216 -12.71 -0.77 -8.17
C SER A 216 -12.97 -2.26 -8.28
N LYS A 217 -14.22 -2.63 -8.58
CA LYS A 217 -14.59 -4.02 -8.85
C LYS A 217 -13.86 -4.58 -10.08
N GLN A 218 -13.62 -3.73 -11.08
CA GLN A 218 -12.85 -4.10 -12.27
C GLN A 218 -11.40 -4.45 -11.90
N PHE A 219 -10.78 -3.60 -11.07
CA PHE A 219 -9.44 -3.86 -10.54
C PHE A 219 -9.41 -5.17 -9.72
N LEU A 220 -10.40 -5.41 -8.84
CA LEU A 220 -10.49 -6.63 -8.04
C LEU A 220 -10.52 -7.89 -8.93
N TYR A 221 -11.30 -7.89 -10.01
CA TYR A 221 -11.37 -9.02 -10.93
C TYR A 221 -10.07 -9.22 -11.70
N ALA A 222 -9.48 -8.15 -12.23
CA ALA A 222 -8.19 -8.20 -12.92
C ALA A 222 -7.08 -8.71 -11.98
N PHE A 223 -7.06 -8.20 -10.75
CA PHE A 223 -6.12 -8.64 -9.72
C PHE A 223 -6.33 -10.11 -9.33
N THR A 224 -7.57 -10.56 -9.21
CA THR A 224 -7.90 -11.97 -8.94
C THR A 224 -7.42 -12.87 -10.08
N ALA A 225 -7.56 -12.43 -11.34
CA ALA A 225 -7.03 -13.16 -12.49
C ALA A 225 -5.50 -13.29 -12.41
N LYS A 226 -4.80 -12.20 -12.12
CA LYS A 226 -3.34 -12.19 -11.92
C LYS A 226 -2.92 -13.14 -10.79
N LEU A 227 -3.65 -13.14 -9.67
CA LEU A 227 -3.39 -14.02 -8.54
C LEU A 227 -3.47 -15.50 -8.94
N TYR A 228 -4.50 -15.89 -9.68
CA TYR A 228 -4.64 -17.26 -10.19
C TYR A 228 -3.55 -17.63 -11.21
N LEU A 229 -3.09 -16.68 -12.03
CA LEU A 229 -1.93 -16.91 -12.92
C LEU A 229 -0.67 -17.27 -12.13
N TYR A 230 -0.36 -16.54 -11.06
CA TYR A 230 0.77 -16.86 -10.19
C TYR A 230 0.65 -18.23 -9.50
N MET A 231 -0.57 -18.73 -9.33
CA MET A 231 -0.82 -20.07 -8.78
C MET A 231 -0.85 -21.18 -9.83
N GLY A 232 -0.69 -20.87 -11.12
CA GLY A 232 -0.82 -21.82 -12.22
C GLY A 232 -2.26 -22.31 -12.47
N LYS A 233 -3.27 -21.61 -11.90
CA LYS A 233 -4.69 -21.93 -12.03
C LYS A 233 -5.30 -21.21 -13.22
N TYR A 234 -4.91 -21.58 -14.42
CA TYR A 234 -5.24 -20.85 -15.66
C TYR A 234 -6.74 -20.78 -15.96
N GLY A 235 -7.51 -21.83 -15.65
CA GLY A 235 -8.97 -21.82 -15.83
C GLY A 235 -9.68 -20.82 -14.92
N ASP A 236 -9.26 -20.74 -13.66
CA ASP A 236 -9.78 -19.76 -12.70
C ASP A 236 -9.35 -18.34 -13.08
N ALA A 237 -8.11 -18.18 -13.58
CA ALA A 237 -7.58 -16.91 -14.07
C ALA A 237 -8.43 -16.38 -15.23
N LEU A 238 -8.74 -17.25 -16.23
CA LEU A 238 -9.61 -16.88 -17.35
C LEU A 238 -11.01 -16.50 -16.87
N THR A 239 -11.58 -17.29 -15.96
CA THR A 239 -12.91 -17.01 -15.39
C THR A 239 -12.96 -15.66 -14.67
N ALA A 240 -11.90 -15.28 -13.96
CA ALA A 240 -11.81 -13.98 -13.31
C ALA A 240 -11.61 -12.84 -14.33
N ALA A 241 -10.74 -13.04 -15.33
CA ALA A 241 -10.47 -12.06 -16.38
C ALA A 241 -11.72 -11.74 -17.21
N LEU A 242 -12.57 -12.74 -17.52
CA LEU A 242 -13.81 -12.54 -18.25
C LEU A 242 -14.88 -11.73 -17.48
N LYS A 243 -14.67 -11.47 -16.17
CA LYS A 243 -15.56 -10.58 -15.40
C LYS A 243 -15.17 -9.11 -15.52
N VAL A 244 -13.98 -8.82 -16.07
CA VAL A 244 -13.56 -7.46 -16.35
C VAL A 244 -14.32 -6.99 -17.59
N ASP A 245 -14.90 -5.79 -17.52
CA ASP A 245 -15.60 -5.19 -18.64
C ASP A 245 -14.58 -4.83 -19.75
N GLN A 246 -14.61 -5.62 -20.81
CA GLN A 246 -13.67 -5.48 -21.94
C GLN A 246 -13.92 -4.20 -22.75
N ASP A 247 -15.18 -3.71 -22.76
CA ASP A 247 -15.53 -2.52 -23.53
C ASP A 247 -14.97 -1.22 -22.92
N GLN A 248 -14.64 -1.27 -21.62
CA GLN A 248 -13.99 -0.16 -20.91
C GLN A 248 -12.46 -0.23 -20.95
N LEU A 249 -11.88 -1.34 -21.40
CA LEU A 249 -10.42 -1.51 -21.51
C LEU A 249 -9.95 -1.00 -22.86
N GLN A 250 -9.59 0.28 -22.91
CA GLN A 250 -8.88 0.82 -24.06
C GLN A 250 -7.38 0.76 -23.81
N LEU A 251 -6.67 0.03 -24.66
CA LEU A 251 -5.21 0.09 -24.67
C LEU A 251 -4.79 1.44 -25.24
N ILE A 252 -3.83 2.08 -24.57
CA ILE A 252 -3.22 3.30 -25.09
C ILE A 252 -2.41 2.91 -26.33
N ASP A 253 -2.68 3.59 -27.44
CA ASP A 253 -1.85 3.42 -28.65
C ASP A 253 -0.52 4.16 -28.44
N LEU A 254 0.48 3.44 -27.95
CA LEU A 254 1.82 3.99 -27.72
C LEU A 254 2.53 4.40 -29.00
N THR A 255 2.05 3.97 -30.20
CA THR A 255 2.65 4.38 -31.45
C THR A 255 2.37 5.85 -31.78
N ALA A 256 1.31 6.41 -31.18
CA ALA A 256 0.99 7.83 -31.29
C ALA A 256 1.84 8.73 -30.36
N TYR A 257 2.70 8.15 -29.51
CA TYR A 257 3.49 8.90 -28.55
C TYR A 257 4.98 8.82 -28.88
N SER A 258 5.69 9.92 -28.72
CA SER A 258 7.14 9.99 -28.83
C SER A 258 7.78 10.41 -27.51
N ILE A 259 9.04 10.03 -27.30
CA ILE A 259 9.81 10.51 -26.14
C ILE A 259 10.31 11.90 -26.46
N ASN A 260 9.89 12.92 -25.70
CA ASN A 260 10.43 14.25 -25.84
C ASN A 260 11.80 14.38 -25.13
N PRO A 261 12.92 14.40 -25.84
CA PRO A 261 14.25 14.44 -25.25
C PRO A 261 14.57 15.78 -24.58
N LYS A 262 13.73 16.80 -24.74
CA LYS A 262 13.93 18.16 -24.18
C LYS A 262 13.19 18.40 -22.87
N ALA A 263 12.38 17.46 -22.39
CA ALA A 263 11.69 17.60 -21.12
C ALA A 263 12.59 17.15 -19.96
N ASN A 264 13.31 18.10 -19.38
CA ASN A 264 14.01 18.06 -18.07
C ASN A 264 14.37 16.66 -17.51
N GLY A 265 15.21 15.91 -18.24
CA GLY A 265 15.91 14.73 -17.71
C GLY A 265 15.08 13.46 -17.53
N MET A 266 13.77 13.50 -17.50
CA MET A 266 12.90 12.34 -17.64
C MET A 266 12.05 12.54 -18.90
N GLY A 267 12.27 11.68 -19.92
CA GLY A 267 11.52 11.74 -21.16
C GLY A 267 10.02 11.57 -20.87
N ARG A 268 9.26 12.66 -20.99
CA ARG A 268 7.82 12.57 -20.94
C ARG A 268 7.31 12.00 -22.24
N ILE A 269 6.48 10.98 -22.18
CA ILE A 269 5.78 10.46 -23.35
C ILE A 269 4.70 11.47 -23.71
N TRP A 270 4.72 11.96 -24.94
CA TRP A 270 3.73 12.91 -25.41
C TRP A 270 3.19 12.52 -26.80
N ASN A 271 1.96 12.89 -27.07
CA ASN A 271 1.35 12.69 -28.39
C ASN A 271 1.69 13.88 -29.30
N GLU A 272 2.35 13.64 -30.42
CA GLU A 272 2.78 14.68 -31.34
C GLU A 272 1.61 15.37 -32.06
N GLU A 273 0.49 14.67 -32.29
CA GLU A 273 -0.68 15.21 -32.99
C GLU A 273 -1.57 16.04 -32.07
N THR A 274 -1.78 15.59 -30.82
CA THR A 274 -2.69 16.28 -29.87
C THR A 274 -1.96 17.23 -28.93
N GLY A 275 -0.64 17.09 -28.79
CA GLY A 275 0.16 17.83 -27.81
C GLY A 275 -0.05 17.35 -26.37
N GLU A 276 -0.80 16.27 -26.17
CA GLU A 276 -1.07 15.73 -24.84
C GLU A 276 0.17 15.01 -24.30
N VAL A 277 0.50 15.30 -23.05
CA VAL A 277 1.54 14.60 -22.30
C VAL A 277 0.88 13.47 -21.53
N TYR A 278 1.47 12.27 -21.60
CA TYR A 278 1.01 11.18 -20.75
C TYR A 278 1.23 11.57 -19.28
N PRO A 279 0.17 11.72 -18.48
CA PRO A 279 0.30 12.23 -17.12
C PRO A 279 1.05 11.21 -16.27
N LEU A 280 2.16 11.67 -15.67
CA LEU A 280 2.75 10.91 -14.58
C LEU A 280 1.86 11.09 -13.33
N PRO A 281 1.82 10.12 -12.41
CA PRO A 281 1.05 10.23 -11.17
C PRO A 281 1.34 11.51 -10.38
N GLU A 282 2.58 11.99 -10.41
CA GLU A 282 3.03 13.22 -9.76
C GLU A 282 2.53 14.52 -10.41
N ASP A 283 2.04 14.45 -11.65
CA ASP A 283 1.48 15.59 -12.38
C ASP A 283 -0.05 15.71 -12.21
N ASN A 284 -0.68 14.79 -11.48
CA ASN A 284 -2.12 14.84 -11.24
C ASN A 284 -2.41 15.68 -9.98
N PRO A 285 -2.97 16.91 -10.14
CA PRO A 285 -3.27 17.78 -8.99
C PRO A 285 -4.37 17.23 -8.05
N GLU A 286 -5.12 16.22 -8.48
CA GLU A 286 -6.12 15.53 -7.65
C GLU A 286 -5.52 14.36 -6.84
N ALA A 287 -4.25 14.05 -7.06
CA ALA A 287 -3.53 13.02 -6.33
C ALA A 287 -2.86 13.53 -5.04
N ILE A 288 -3.13 14.78 -4.63
CA ILE A 288 -2.58 15.42 -3.43
C ILE A 288 -3.64 15.43 -2.31
#